data_f04b7078567829018508750f6b4838b9
#
_entry.id   f04b7078567829018508750f6b4838b9
#
_cell.length_a   1.000
_cell.length_b   1.000
_cell.length_c   1.000
_cell.angle_alpha   90.00
_cell.angle_beta   90.00
_cell.angle_gamma   90.00
#
_symmetry.space_group_name_H-M   'P 1'
#
loop_
_entity.id
_entity.type
_entity.pdbx_description
1 polymer ?
#
loop_
_entity_poly.entity_id
_entity_poly.type
_entity_poly.pdbx_seq_one_letter_code
_entity_poly.pdbx_strand_id
1 'polypeptide(L)'
;MEYDGLKLKFQNYDNLLAFKKGPKKNIPKYGGWCATAVVNNQLIKPDYNMFKIQDGQLLFFEVKAFFNGRTQWEKDPEINKIVADKKYREKAVE
;
A
#
# COMPACT_ATOMS: atom_id res chain seq x y z
N MET A 1 4.80 -0.25 15.67
CA MET A 1 5.01 -1.68 15.47
C MET A 1 6.07 -1.92 14.40
N GLU A 2 6.90 -2.91 14.58
CA GLU A 2 7.91 -3.30 13.58
C GLU A 2 7.62 -4.71 13.08
N TYR A 3 7.89 -4.94 11.80
CA TYR A 3 7.83 -6.25 11.18
C TYR A 3 8.88 -6.34 10.08
N ASP A 4 9.81 -7.30 10.19
CA ASP A 4 10.94 -7.46 9.26
C ASP A 4 11.73 -6.16 9.02
N GLY A 5 11.95 -5.38 10.09
CA GLY A 5 12.67 -4.13 10.01
C GLY A 5 11.84 -2.93 9.57
N LEU A 6 10.58 -3.13 9.24
CA LEU A 6 9.67 -2.04 8.90
C LEU A 6 8.95 -1.55 10.16
N LYS A 7 8.86 -0.24 10.30
CA LYS A 7 7.99 0.38 11.30
C LYS A 7 6.64 0.65 10.68
N LEU A 8 5.61 0.03 11.22
CA LEU A 8 4.25 0.17 10.73
C LEU A 8 3.41 0.94 11.75
N LYS A 9 2.62 1.89 11.26
CA LYS A 9 1.67 2.64 12.06
C LYS A 9 0.27 2.34 11.58
N PHE A 10 -0.64 2.14 12.51
CA PHE A 10 -2.03 1.81 12.20
C PHE A 10 -2.94 2.87 12.79
N GLN A 11 -3.96 3.27 12.03
CA GLN A 11 -4.89 4.32 12.45
C GLN A 11 -5.79 3.90 13.59
N ASN A 12 -6.03 2.59 13.74
CA ASN A 12 -6.87 2.10 14.82
C ASN A 12 -6.44 0.70 15.25
N TYR A 13 -7.00 0.28 16.39
CA TYR A 13 -6.66 -0.98 17.02
C TYR A 13 -7.09 -2.19 16.20
N ASP A 14 -8.21 -2.09 15.49
CA ASP A 14 -8.72 -3.19 14.67
C ASP A 14 -7.76 -3.52 13.52
N ASN A 15 -7.19 -2.50 12.89
CA ASN A 15 -6.19 -2.68 11.83
C ASN A 15 -4.92 -3.34 12.37
N LEU A 16 -4.49 -2.94 13.57
CA LEU A 16 -3.34 -3.54 14.22
C LEU A 16 -3.59 -5.02 14.52
N LEU A 17 -4.77 -5.36 15.05
CA LEU A 17 -5.14 -6.75 15.33
C LEU A 17 -5.18 -7.58 14.05
N ALA A 18 -5.74 -7.04 12.98
CA ALA A 18 -5.80 -7.73 11.70
C ALA A 18 -4.38 -8.05 11.20
N PHE A 19 -3.45 -7.10 11.32
CA PHE A 19 -2.05 -7.31 10.95
C PHE A 19 -1.40 -8.40 11.81
N LYS A 20 -1.61 -8.35 13.12
CA LYS A 20 -1.02 -9.34 14.04
C LYS A 20 -1.53 -10.77 13.80
N LYS A 21 -2.79 -10.91 13.40
CA LYS A 21 -3.38 -12.22 13.12
C LYS A 21 -2.82 -12.87 11.86
N GLY A 22 -2.45 -12.08 10.87
CA GLY A 22 -1.94 -12.60 9.63
C GLY A 22 -0.86 -11.72 9.02
N PRO A 23 0.31 -11.55 9.72
CA PRO A 23 1.33 -10.61 9.24
C PRO A 23 1.85 -10.95 7.84
N LYS A 24 1.92 -12.22 7.46
CA LYS A 24 2.34 -12.59 6.11
C LYS A 24 1.35 -12.15 5.04
N LYS A 25 0.04 -12.15 5.37
CA LYS A 25 -1.00 -11.66 4.45
C LYS A 25 -1.01 -10.15 4.36
N ASN A 26 -0.55 -9.47 5.41
CA ASN A 26 -0.58 -8.02 5.52
C ASN A 26 0.80 -7.38 5.34
N ILE A 27 1.77 -8.12 4.80
CA ILE A 27 3.04 -7.53 4.38
C ILE A 27 2.71 -6.44 3.33
N PRO A 28 3.37 -5.26 3.42
CA PRO A 28 3.08 -4.19 2.47
C PRO A 28 3.18 -4.65 1.04
N LYS A 29 2.12 -4.42 0.28
CA LYS A 29 2.09 -4.74 -1.12
C LYS A 29 3.00 -3.78 -1.90
N TYR A 30 3.47 -4.18 -3.05
CA TYR A 30 4.36 -3.38 -3.91
C TYR A 30 5.64 -2.94 -3.18
N GLY A 31 6.18 -3.81 -2.32
CA GLY A 31 7.40 -3.51 -1.57
C GLY A 31 7.27 -2.33 -0.61
N GLY A 32 6.04 -1.93 -0.26
CA GLY A 32 5.79 -0.78 0.60
C GLY A 32 5.79 0.57 -0.11
N TRP A 33 5.90 0.59 -1.45
CA TRP A 33 5.81 1.83 -2.23
C TRP A 33 4.35 2.31 -2.31
N CYS A 34 4.15 3.59 -2.62
CA CYS A 34 2.81 4.13 -2.83
C CYS A 34 2.09 3.35 -3.94
N ALA A 35 0.93 2.76 -3.61
CA ALA A 35 0.19 1.94 -4.57
C ALA A 35 -0.26 2.72 -5.80
N THR A 36 -0.73 3.96 -5.61
CA THR A 36 -1.15 4.82 -6.72
C THR A 36 0.03 5.20 -7.62
N ALA A 37 1.21 5.40 -7.03
CA ALA A 37 2.40 5.69 -7.82
C ALA A 37 2.76 4.49 -8.71
N VAL A 38 2.60 3.27 -8.20
CA VAL A 38 2.84 2.05 -9.00
C VAL A 38 1.89 1.99 -10.20
N VAL A 39 0.61 2.36 -10.02
CA VAL A 39 -0.33 2.48 -11.13
C VAL A 39 0.22 3.41 -12.22
N ASN A 40 0.90 4.47 -11.82
CA ASN A 40 1.50 5.46 -12.71
C ASN A 40 2.94 5.11 -13.11
N ASN A 41 3.34 3.86 -12.88
CA ASN A 41 4.66 3.34 -13.24
C ASN A 41 5.81 4.04 -12.51
N GLN A 42 5.59 4.43 -11.26
CA GLN A 42 6.57 5.12 -10.42
C GLN A 42 6.75 4.39 -9.10
N LEU A 43 7.94 4.53 -8.50
CA LEU A 43 8.23 4.04 -7.15
C LEU A 43 8.44 5.25 -6.25
N ILE A 44 7.44 5.57 -5.44
CA ILE A 44 7.45 6.74 -4.57
C ILE A 44 7.23 6.31 -3.13
N LYS A 45 8.05 6.84 -2.21
CA LYS A 45 7.93 6.55 -0.79
C LYS A 45 6.60 7.08 -0.26
N PRO A 46 5.82 6.26 0.47
CA PRO A 46 4.51 6.67 0.94
C PRO A 46 4.58 7.44 2.26
N ASP A 47 3.43 8.00 2.66
CA ASP A 47 3.17 8.36 4.04
C ASP A 47 2.63 7.10 4.73
N TYR A 48 3.37 6.56 5.68
CA TYR A 48 2.99 5.30 6.34
C TYR A 48 1.75 5.43 7.24
N ASN A 49 1.26 6.64 7.47
CA ASN A 49 0.00 6.87 8.15
C ASN A 49 -1.21 6.84 7.20
N MET A 50 -0.96 6.85 5.90
CA MET A 50 -2.02 6.76 4.89
C MET A 50 -1.98 5.37 4.28
N PHE A 51 -2.86 4.50 4.74
CA PHE A 51 -2.89 3.11 4.32
C PHE A 51 -4.31 2.60 4.18
N LYS A 52 -4.44 1.43 3.58
CA LYS A 52 -5.70 0.72 3.40
C LYS A 52 -5.40 -0.77 3.40
N ILE A 53 -6.35 -1.57 3.89
CA ILE A 53 -6.29 -3.02 3.69
C ILE A 53 -7.36 -3.37 2.65
N GLN A 54 -6.93 -3.93 1.53
CA GLN A 54 -7.81 -4.35 0.44
C GLN A 54 -7.53 -5.80 0.12
N ASP A 55 -8.56 -6.64 0.15
CA ASP A 55 -8.44 -8.07 -0.09
C ASP A 55 -7.39 -8.73 0.81
N GLY A 56 -7.32 -8.28 2.08
CA GLY A 56 -6.36 -8.80 3.05
C GLY A 56 -4.93 -8.31 2.84
N GLN A 57 -4.69 -7.36 1.96
CA GLN A 57 -3.35 -6.85 1.65
C GLN A 57 -3.20 -5.40 2.06
N LEU A 58 -2.04 -5.07 2.62
CA LEU A 58 -1.74 -3.73 3.12
C LEU A 58 -1.19 -2.86 2.01
N LEU A 59 -1.85 -1.73 1.76
CA LEU A 59 -1.46 -0.75 0.75
C LEU A 59 -1.09 0.56 1.42
N PHE A 60 0.02 1.16 1.02
CA PHE A 60 0.40 2.49 1.46
C PHE A 60 0.22 3.49 0.33
N PHE A 61 0.06 4.76 0.69
CA PHE A 61 -0.19 5.83 -0.27
C PHE A 61 0.62 7.08 0.06
N GLU A 62 1.05 7.79 -0.98
CA GLU A 62 1.68 9.08 -0.84
C GLU A 62 0.65 10.16 -0.53
N VAL A 63 1.03 11.12 0.33
CA VAL A 63 0.23 12.33 0.59
C VAL A 63 1.16 13.52 0.52
N LYS A 64 0.75 14.54 -0.23
CA LYS A 64 1.43 15.84 -0.28
C LYS A 64 0.39 16.93 -0.50
N ALA A 65 0.82 18.20 -0.56
CA ALA A 65 -0.08 19.36 -0.43
C ALA A 65 -1.39 19.29 -1.22
N PHE A 66 -1.36 18.85 -2.47
CA PHE A 66 -2.54 18.79 -3.34
C PHE A 66 -2.79 17.40 -3.90
N PHE A 67 -2.24 16.37 -3.26
CA PHE A 67 -2.33 15.01 -3.75
C PHE A 67 -2.48 14.03 -2.59
N ASN A 68 -3.47 13.14 -2.68
CA ASN A 68 -3.65 12.03 -1.76
C ASN A 68 -3.81 10.77 -2.57
N GLY A 69 -2.80 9.90 -2.52
CA GLY A 69 -2.79 8.67 -3.31
C GLY A 69 -3.95 7.73 -3.00
N ARG A 70 -4.38 7.68 -1.73
CA ARG A 70 -5.53 6.85 -1.35
C ARG A 70 -6.82 7.34 -1.99
N THR A 71 -7.03 8.65 -2.03
CA THR A 71 -8.20 9.23 -2.69
C THR A 71 -8.24 8.86 -4.17
N GLN A 72 -7.09 8.93 -4.84
CA GLN A 72 -7.00 8.54 -6.25
C GLN A 72 -7.27 7.04 -6.43
N TRP A 73 -6.72 6.21 -5.55
CA TRP A 73 -6.95 4.77 -5.58
C TRP A 73 -8.44 4.42 -5.44
N GLU A 74 -9.12 5.10 -4.52
CA GLU A 74 -10.52 4.82 -4.21
C GLU A 74 -11.49 5.16 -5.35
N LYS A 75 -11.04 5.86 -6.37
CA LYS A 75 -11.88 6.14 -7.56
C LYS A 75 -12.26 4.86 -8.29
N ASP A 76 -11.36 3.86 -8.32
CA ASP A 76 -11.63 2.54 -8.86
C ASP A 76 -10.61 1.54 -8.29
N PRO A 77 -10.81 1.08 -7.04
CA PRO A 77 -9.80 0.26 -6.37
C PRO A 77 -9.55 -1.08 -7.06
N GLU A 78 -10.53 -1.68 -7.70
CA GLU A 78 -10.35 -2.96 -8.37
C GLU A 78 -9.49 -2.84 -9.63
N ILE A 79 -9.77 -1.84 -10.46
CA ILE A 79 -8.99 -1.59 -11.67
C ILE A 79 -7.57 -1.15 -11.29
N ASN A 80 -7.46 -0.26 -10.30
CA ASN A 80 -6.15 0.21 -9.84
C ASN A 80 -5.29 -0.95 -9.34
N LYS A 81 -5.89 -1.91 -8.63
CA LYS A 81 -5.18 -3.10 -8.17
C LYS A 81 -4.65 -3.93 -9.34
N ILE A 82 -5.48 -4.17 -10.35
CA ILE A 82 -5.09 -4.95 -11.53
C ILE A 82 -3.90 -4.27 -12.23
N VAL A 83 -4.00 -2.96 -12.44
CA VAL A 83 -2.94 -2.20 -13.12
C VAL A 83 -1.66 -2.18 -12.29
N ALA A 84 -1.78 -1.92 -10.98
CA ALA A 84 -0.61 -1.89 -10.09
C ALA A 84 0.08 -3.24 -10.01
N ASP A 85 -0.67 -4.33 -9.93
CA ASP A 85 -0.11 -5.68 -9.88
C ASP A 85 0.72 -5.95 -11.13
N LYS A 86 0.20 -5.59 -12.30
CA LYS A 86 0.91 -5.77 -13.55
C LYS A 86 2.18 -4.92 -13.61
N LYS A 87 2.07 -3.63 -13.30
CA LYS A 87 3.20 -2.69 -13.34
C LYS A 87 4.31 -3.11 -12.38
N TYR A 88 3.95 -3.53 -11.18
CA TYR A 88 4.95 -3.94 -10.19
C TYR A 88 5.66 -5.22 -10.62
N ARG A 89 4.95 -6.19 -11.18
CA ARG A 89 5.57 -7.41 -11.71
C ARG A 89 6.57 -7.09 -12.82
N GLU A 90 6.23 -6.17 -13.71
CA GLU A 90 7.13 -5.74 -14.78
C GLU A 90 8.41 -5.12 -14.22
N LYS A 91 8.29 -4.29 -13.17
CA LYS A 91 9.46 -3.68 -12.53
C LYS A 91 10.33 -4.71 -11.80
N ALA A 92 9.71 -5.73 -11.22
CA ALA A 92 10.42 -6.72 -10.42
C ALA A 92 11.32 -7.62 -11.27
N VAL A 93 11.09 -7.74 -12.57
CA VAL A 93 11.90 -8.56 -13.48
C VAL A 93 12.93 -7.74 -14.27
N GLU A 94 12.98 -6.43 -14.05
CA GLU A 94 13.97 -5.56 -14.71
C GLU A 94 15.37 -5.66 -14.04
#